data_7c09751ee917b6386a0f4fa68121abf7
#
_entry.id   7c09751ee917b6386a0f4fa68121abf7
#
_cell.length_a   1.000
_cell.length_b   1.000
_cell.length_c   1.000
_cell.angle_alpha   90.00
_cell.angle_beta   90.00
_cell.angle_gamma   90.00
#
_symmetry.space_group_name_H-M   'P 1'
#
loop_
_entity.id
_entity.type
_entity.pdbx_description
1 polymer ?
#
loop_
_entity_poly.entity_id
_entity_poly.type
_entity_poly.pdbx_seq_one_letter_code
_entity_poly.pdbx_strand_id
1 'polypeptide(L)'
;MDEIPQRLSRTLWVGVGLLIVILAVAAVLSRVEPKRGRAAAPPVLGQVADFTLTNQSGQAVTLTNLLGQVWVADIIFTSCAGPCPRMTKQMKTLQDALPPASRARLVTLTTDPATDTPAVLKTYAARFGANPDRWLFLTGTKKEIAALAIGSLKLTAIEKKPEERENPQDLFIHSTIFVVVDKQARLRRVFESEGEGIDPKRARDEILATVRQLERER
;
A
#
# COMPACT_ATOMS: atom_id res chain seq x y z
N MET A 1 -69.14 20.82 16.06
CA MET A 1 -68.30 19.74 15.46
C MET A 1 -68.15 20.10 14.01
N ASP A 2 -67.02 20.73 13.66
CA ASP A 2 -66.81 21.27 12.30
C ASP A 2 -66.43 20.14 11.36
N GLU A 3 -67.26 19.93 10.35
CA GLU A 3 -66.98 18.98 9.26
C GLU A 3 -65.84 19.52 8.40
N ILE A 4 -64.74 18.78 8.35
CA ILE A 4 -63.62 19.10 7.47
C ILE A 4 -64.12 19.08 6.02
N PRO A 5 -63.95 20.15 5.26
CA PRO A 5 -64.50 20.22 3.91
C PRO A 5 -63.88 19.13 3.03
N GLN A 6 -64.71 18.36 2.33
CA GLN A 6 -64.32 17.18 1.52
C GLN A 6 -63.13 17.45 0.56
N ARG A 7 -62.95 18.68 0.10
CA ARG A 7 -61.82 19.10 -0.74
C ARG A 7 -60.46 19.05 0.03
N LEU A 8 -60.47 19.41 1.32
CA LEU A 8 -59.25 19.40 2.15
C LEU A 8 -58.83 17.96 2.45
N SER A 9 -59.78 17.09 2.71
CA SER A 9 -59.53 15.62 2.89
C SER A 9 -58.95 15.00 1.65
N ARG A 10 -59.43 15.34 0.45
CA ARG A 10 -58.92 14.77 -0.81
C ARG A 10 -57.51 15.21 -1.16
N THR A 11 -57.16 16.47 -0.89
CA THR A 11 -55.76 16.98 -1.06
C THR A 11 -54.81 16.38 -0.06
N LEU A 12 -55.22 16.12 1.18
CA LEU A 12 -54.42 15.44 2.19
C LEU A 12 -54.12 14.00 1.78
N TRP A 13 -55.09 13.23 1.30
CA TRP A 13 -54.90 11.84 0.85
C TRP A 13 -54.02 11.73 -0.39
N VAL A 14 -54.12 12.70 -1.33
CA VAL A 14 -53.24 12.79 -2.50
C VAL A 14 -51.78 13.07 -2.05
N GLY A 15 -51.57 13.98 -1.08
CA GLY A 15 -50.27 14.30 -0.54
C GLY A 15 -49.61 13.09 0.19
N VAL A 16 -50.39 12.36 1.00
CA VAL A 16 -49.92 11.13 1.68
C VAL A 16 -49.59 10.05 0.64
N GLY A 17 -50.40 9.86 -0.39
CA GLY A 17 -50.10 8.91 -1.47
C GLY A 17 -48.81 9.23 -2.20
N LEU A 18 -48.59 10.51 -2.52
CA LEU A 18 -47.36 10.97 -3.19
C LEU A 18 -46.11 10.74 -2.28
N LEU A 19 -46.25 11.02 -0.99
CA LEU A 19 -45.16 10.79 -0.02
C LEU A 19 -44.79 9.29 0.07
N ILE A 20 -45.79 8.42 0.11
CA ILE A 20 -45.57 6.96 0.14
C ILE A 20 -44.86 6.51 -1.14
N VAL A 21 -45.26 7.01 -2.30
CA VAL A 21 -44.58 6.71 -3.58
C VAL A 21 -43.13 7.18 -3.56
N ILE A 22 -42.87 8.41 -3.09
CA ILE A 22 -41.51 8.95 -2.99
C ILE A 22 -40.66 8.09 -2.05
N LEU A 23 -41.19 7.71 -0.89
CA LEU A 23 -40.46 6.85 0.07
C LEU A 23 -40.23 5.44 -0.50
N ALA A 24 -41.19 4.88 -1.21
CA ALA A 24 -41.03 3.58 -1.88
C ALA A 24 -39.95 3.64 -2.97
N VAL A 25 -39.97 4.69 -3.81
CA VAL A 25 -38.93 4.91 -4.83
C VAL A 25 -37.57 5.11 -4.19
N ALA A 26 -37.48 5.93 -3.14
CA ALA A 26 -36.23 6.13 -2.40
C ALA A 26 -35.71 4.82 -1.77
N ALA A 27 -36.59 3.99 -1.21
CA ALA A 27 -36.25 2.69 -0.66
C ALA A 27 -35.80 1.69 -1.75
N VAL A 28 -36.38 1.73 -2.94
CA VAL A 28 -35.95 0.93 -4.09
C VAL A 28 -34.61 1.41 -4.60
N LEU A 29 -34.43 2.73 -4.77
CA LEU A 29 -33.17 3.33 -5.21
C LEU A 29 -32.03 3.11 -4.21
N SER A 30 -32.31 3.10 -2.89
CA SER A 30 -31.32 2.80 -1.85
C SER A 30 -30.91 1.32 -1.84
N ARG A 31 -31.74 0.42 -2.34
CA ARG A 31 -31.42 -1.02 -2.51
C ARG A 31 -30.68 -1.31 -3.83
N VAL A 32 -30.79 -0.42 -4.80
CA VAL A 32 -29.96 -0.44 -6.00
C VAL A 32 -28.65 0.24 -5.63
N GLU A 33 -27.83 -0.43 -4.80
CA GLU A 33 -26.43 -0.03 -4.73
C GLU A 33 -25.90 -0.05 -6.17
N PRO A 34 -25.34 1.08 -6.69
CA PRO A 34 -24.66 1.00 -7.97
C PRO A 34 -23.65 -0.12 -7.80
N LYS A 35 -23.77 -1.20 -8.58
CA LYS A 35 -22.70 -2.19 -8.69
C LYS A 35 -21.48 -1.35 -9.01
N ARG A 36 -20.70 -0.99 -7.98
CA ARG A 36 -19.40 -0.33 -8.17
C ARG A 36 -18.70 -1.23 -9.15
N GLY A 37 -18.67 -0.80 -10.39
CA GLY A 37 -18.09 -1.56 -11.47
C GLY A 37 -16.76 -2.06 -10.95
N ARG A 38 -16.56 -3.37 -10.95
CA ARG A 38 -15.33 -3.98 -10.43
C ARG A 38 -14.21 -3.25 -11.15
N ALA A 39 -13.51 -2.37 -10.40
CA ALA A 39 -12.45 -1.57 -10.99
C ALA A 39 -11.56 -2.53 -11.77
N ALA A 40 -11.25 -2.18 -13.02
CA ALA A 40 -10.42 -3.03 -13.85
C ALA A 40 -9.16 -3.43 -13.07
N ALA A 41 -8.76 -4.70 -13.22
CA ALA A 41 -7.57 -5.18 -12.54
C ALA A 41 -6.37 -4.30 -12.93
N PRO A 42 -5.53 -3.88 -11.98
CA PRO A 42 -4.32 -3.14 -12.31
C PRO A 42 -3.49 -3.89 -13.36
N PRO A 43 -2.90 -3.20 -14.34
CA PRO A 43 -2.09 -3.85 -15.37
C PRO A 43 -0.87 -4.57 -14.76
N VAL A 44 -0.32 -5.53 -15.48
CA VAL A 44 0.98 -6.14 -15.15
C VAL A 44 2.07 -5.22 -15.70
N LEU A 45 2.90 -4.68 -14.82
CA LEU A 45 3.99 -3.77 -15.17
C LEU A 45 5.35 -4.49 -15.31
N GLY A 46 5.46 -5.72 -14.78
CA GLY A 46 6.67 -6.52 -14.82
C GLY A 46 6.52 -7.82 -14.04
N GLN A 47 7.51 -8.69 -14.16
CA GLN A 47 7.63 -9.94 -13.40
C GLN A 47 8.81 -9.80 -12.44
N VAL A 48 8.62 -10.18 -11.18
CA VAL A 48 9.71 -10.24 -10.21
C VAL A 48 10.55 -11.49 -10.48
N ALA A 49 11.85 -11.30 -10.67
CA ALA A 49 12.79 -12.39 -10.82
C ALA A 49 13.09 -13.08 -9.48
N ASP A 50 13.57 -14.32 -9.54
CA ASP A 50 14.03 -15.04 -8.36
C ASP A 50 15.12 -14.25 -7.62
N PHE A 51 15.03 -14.27 -6.31
CA PHE A 51 16.01 -13.65 -5.42
C PHE A 51 16.21 -14.47 -4.14
N THR A 52 17.33 -14.26 -3.50
CA THR A 52 17.60 -14.72 -2.14
C THR A 52 18.26 -13.58 -1.37
N LEU A 53 17.57 -13.09 -0.34
CA LEU A 53 18.04 -12.02 0.55
C LEU A 53 17.93 -12.49 2.01
N THR A 54 18.46 -11.70 2.93
CA THR A 54 18.43 -12.00 4.37
C THR A 54 17.52 -11.02 5.09
N ASN A 55 16.61 -11.51 5.95
CA ASN A 55 15.72 -10.65 6.72
C ASN A 55 16.39 -10.13 8.02
N GLN A 56 15.69 -9.24 8.73
CA GLN A 56 16.11 -8.66 10.01
C GLN A 56 16.33 -9.69 11.14
N SER A 57 15.93 -10.94 10.96
CA SER A 57 16.16 -12.05 11.91
C SER A 57 17.30 -12.96 11.47
N GLY A 58 18.03 -12.59 10.40
CA GLY A 58 19.13 -13.40 9.85
C GLY A 58 18.68 -14.60 9.02
N GLN A 59 17.40 -14.69 8.67
CA GLN A 59 16.87 -15.82 7.91
C GLN A 59 16.87 -15.49 6.41
N ALA A 60 17.17 -16.50 5.58
CA ALA A 60 17.04 -16.37 4.13
C ALA A 60 15.58 -16.21 3.71
N VAL A 61 15.33 -15.27 2.82
CA VAL A 61 14.02 -15.00 2.20
C VAL A 61 14.20 -15.08 0.69
N THR A 62 13.40 -15.91 0.06
CA THR A 62 13.36 -16.11 -1.38
C THR A 62 12.04 -15.62 -1.96
N LEU A 63 11.96 -15.49 -3.28
CA LEU A 63 10.69 -15.19 -3.94
C LEU A 63 9.59 -16.20 -3.56
N THR A 64 9.94 -17.48 -3.40
CA THR A 64 9.01 -18.56 -3.02
C THR A 64 8.31 -18.28 -1.68
N ASN A 65 8.97 -17.61 -0.73
CA ASN A 65 8.38 -17.24 0.55
C ASN A 65 7.28 -16.17 0.42
N LEU A 66 7.25 -15.44 -0.70
CA LEU A 66 6.28 -14.38 -0.99
C LEU A 66 5.21 -14.79 -2.03
N LEU A 67 5.40 -15.92 -2.72
CA LEU A 67 4.40 -16.44 -3.64
C LEU A 67 3.07 -16.74 -2.91
N GLY A 68 1.96 -16.53 -3.60
CA GLY A 68 0.61 -16.70 -3.04
C GLY A 68 0.17 -15.56 -2.12
N GLN A 69 1.03 -14.55 -1.89
CA GLN A 69 0.73 -13.38 -1.08
C GLN A 69 0.87 -12.11 -1.92
N VAL A 70 0.03 -11.12 -1.65
CA VAL A 70 0.22 -9.75 -2.16
C VAL A 70 1.22 -9.06 -1.23
N TRP A 71 2.13 -8.29 -1.78
CA TRP A 71 3.07 -7.56 -0.95
C TRP A 71 3.33 -6.14 -1.46
N VAL A 72 3.59 -5.25 -0.52
CA VAL A 72 3.96 -3.86 -0.77
C VAL A 72 5.42 -3.69 -0.45
N ALA A 73 6.19 -3.10 -1.36
CA ALA A 73 7.60 -2.89 -1.13
C ALA A 73 8.02 -1.42 -1.25
N ASP A 74 9.06 -1.08 -0.50
CA ASP A 74 9.83 0.16 -0.59
C ASP A 74 11.34 -0.12 -0.44
N ILE A 75 12.12 0.94 -0.60
CA ILE A 75 13.57 0.90 -0.40
C ILE A 75 14.01 2.10 0.43
N ILE A 76 14.85 1.84 1.44
CA ILE A 76 15.36 2.84 2.38
C ILE A 76 16.85 2.58 2.69
N PHE A 77 17.44 3.39 3.54
CA PHE A 77 18.60 3.05 4.35
C PHE A 77 18.46 3.62 5.77
N THR A 78 18.99 2.90 6.78
CA THR A 78 18.64 3.19 8.18
C THR A 78 19.24 4.48 8.71
N SER A 79 20.37 4.95 8.13
CA SER A 79 21.04 6.20 8.50
C SER A 79 20.51 7.44 7.77
N CYS A 80 19.49 7.30 6.93
CA CYS A 80 18.88 8.41 6.19
C CYS A 80 18.25 9.43 7.15
N ALA A 81 18.66 10.70 7.03
CA ALA A 81 18.05 11.81 7.75
C ALA A 81 16.85 12.44 7.01
N GLY A 82 16.61 12.03 5.78
CA GLY A 82 15.63 12.61 4.86
C GLY A 82 14.29 11.84 4.82
N PRO A 83 13.88 11.32 3.65
CA PRO A 83 12.56 10.74 3.42
C PRO A 83 12.35 9.36 4.07
N CYS A 84 13.41 8.54 4.27
CA CYS A 84 13.26 7.16 4.74
C CYS A 84 12.45 7.01 6.04
N PRO A 85 12.66 7.81 7.11
CA PRO A 85 11.85 7.71 8.31
C PRO A 85 10.36 8.01 8.06
N ARG A 86 10.05 8.91 7.12
CA ARG A 86 8.65 9.23 6.77
C ARG A 86 8.01 8.08 5.98
N MET A 87 8.73 7.52 5.00
CA MET A 87 8.29 6.32 4.25
C MET A 87 8.05 5.14 5.19
N THR A 88 8.97 4.89 6.14
CA THR A 88 8.81 3.83 7.13
C THR A 88 7.58 4.05 8.03
N LYS A 89 7.29 5.30 8.43
CA LYS A 89 6.05 5.63 9.14
C LYS A 89 4.80 5.35 8.28
N GLN A 90 4.85 5.66 6.99
CA GLN A 90 3.74 5.34 6.08
C GLN A 90 3.54 3.83 5.94
N MET A 91 4.62 3.04 5.81
CA MET A 91 4.56 1.57 5.83
C MET A 91 3.97 1.06 7.16
N LYS A 92 4.29 1.69 8.30
CA LYS A 92 3.67 1.36 9.59
C LYS A 92 2.15 1.62 9.56
N THR A 93 1.71 2.73 8.99
CA THR A 93 0.26 3.01 8.87
C THR A 93 -0.44 2.01 7.93
N LEU A 94 0.25 1.52 6.90
CA LEU A 94 -0.25 0.43 6.06
C LEU A 94 -0.38 -0.87 6.85
N GLN A 95 0.66 -1.24 7.62
CA GLN A 95 0.63 -2.43 8.50
C GLN A 95 -0.60 -2.41 9.42
N ASP A 96 -0.83 -1.28 10.09
CA ASP A 96 -1.90 -1.13 11.06
C ASP A 96 -3.30 -1.15 10.42
N ALA A 97 -3.41 -0.70 9.19
CA ALA A 97 -4.66 -0.64 8.44
C ALA A 97 -4.98 -1.94 7.67
N LEU A 98 -4.03 -2.87 7.56
CA LEU A 98 -4.29 -4.18 6.97
C LEU A 98 -5.23 -5.00 7.86
N PRO A 99 -6.33 -5.54 7.32
CA PRO A 99 -7.24 -6.40 8.09
C PRO A 99 -6.50 -7.58 8.74
N PRO A 100 -6.95 -8.07 9.91
CA PRO A 100 -6.36 -9.26 10.53
C PRO A 100 -6.37 -10.49 9.62
N ALA A 101 -7.39 -10.64 8.78
CA ALA A 101 -7.53 -11.73 7.82
C ALA A 101 -6.69 -11.56 6.55
N SER A 102 -6.12 -10.37 6.29
CA SER A 102 -5.24 -10.15 5.15
C SER A 102 -3.94 -10.93 5.30
N ARG A 103 -3.52 -11.57 4.21
CA ARG A 103 -2.24 -12.27 4.12
C ARG A 103 -1.16 -11.41 3.46
N ALA A 104 -1.48 -10.15 3.18
CA ALA A 104 -0.53 -9.23 2.57
C ALA A 104 0.71 -9.02 3.45
N ARG A 105 1.85 -8.88 2.80
CA ARG A 105 3.16 -8.63 3.42
C ARG A 105 3.65 -7.22 3.10
N LEU A 106 4.51 -6.71 3.96
CA LEU A 106 5.31 -5.51 3.71
C LEU A 106 6.77 -5.93 3.57
N VAL A 107 7.47 -5.34 2.63
CA VAL A 107 8.87 -5.65 2.33
C VAL A 107 9.65 -4.35 2.18
N THR A 108 10.61 -4.12 3.04
CA THR A 108 11.51 -2.97 2.95
C THR A 108 12.90 -3.47 2.57
N LEU A 109 13.44 -2.99 1.46
CA LEU A 109 14.81 -3.26 1.04
C LEU A 109 15.73 -2.19 1.60
N THR A 110 17.00 -2.53 1.84
CA THR A 110 18.01 -1.49 2.09
C THR A 110 18.80 -1.15 0.83
N THR A 111 19.24 0.11 0.69
CA THR A 111 20.22 0.53 -0.31
C THR A 111 21.65 0.41 0.19
N ASP A 112 21.85 0.33 1.50
CA ASP A 112 23.17 0.30 2.16
C ASP A 112 23.41 -1.01 2.94
N PRO A 113 23.54 -2.14 2.25
CA PRO A 113 23.73 -3.42 2.94
C PRO A 113 25.06 -3.55 3.70
N ALA A 114 26.02 -2.65 3.47
CA ALA A 114 27.28 -2.65 4.23
C ALA A 114 27.06 -2.17 5.67
N THR A 115 26.19 -1.20 5.86
CA THR A 115 25.81 -0.64 7.17
C THR A 115 24.58 -1.37 7.74
N ASP A 116 23.59 -1.62 6.92
CA ASP A 116 22.30 -2.18 7.29
C ASP A 116 22.33 -3.70 7.39
N THR A 117 23.10 -4.19 8.36
CA THR A 117 23.13 -5.62 8.71
C THR A 117 21.77 -6.08 9.25
N PRO A 118 21.49 -7.40 9.31
CA PRO A 118 20.25 -7.91 9.92
C PRO A 118 20.01 -7.36 11.33
N ALA A 119 21.05 -7.22 12.17
CA ALA A 119 20.92 -6.68 13.52
C ALA A 119 20.53 -5.19 13.51
N VAL A 120 21.11 -4.39 12.62
CA VAL A 120 20.75 -2.97 12.43
C VAL A 120 19.31 -2.85 11.95
N LEU A 121 18.93 -3.61 10.93
CA LEU A 121 17.55 -3.64 10.42
C LEU A 121 16.54 -4.09 11.49
N LYS A 122 16.90 -5.05 12.34
CA LYS A 122 16.05 -5.49 13.47
C LYS A 122 15.79 -4.34 14.45
N THR A 123 16.84 -3.60 14.80
CA THR A 123 16.73 -2.44 15.70
C THR A 123 15.88 -1.33 15.07
N TYR A 124 16.12 -1.05 13.79
CA TYR A 124 15.34 -0.07 13.05
C TYR A 124 13.86 -0.49 12.96
N ALA A 125 13.57 -1.71 12.56
CA ALA A 125 12.22 -2.26 12.50
C ALA A 125 11.47 -2.15 13.84
N ALA A 126 12.14 -2.49 14.94
CA ALA A 126 11.58 -2.38 16.30
C ALA A 126 11.26 -0.93 16.66
N ARG A 127 12.14 0.03 16.31
CA ARG A 127 11.91 1.47 16.55
C ARG A 127 10.62 1.97 15.90
N PHE A 128 10.25 1.42 14.74
CA PHE A 128 9.02 1.80 14.03
C PHE A 128 7.82 0.88 14.33
N GLY A 129 7.97 -0.09 15.24
CA GLY A 129 6.89 -1.00 15.63
C GLY A 129 6.48 -1.96 14.51
N ALA A 130 7.45 -2.38 13.71
CA ALA A 130 7.21 -3.37 12.66
C ALA A 130 6.93 -4.75 13.27
N ASN A 131 5.84 -5.38 12.82
CA ASN A 131 5.53 -6.77 13.17
C ASN A 131 6.32 -7.71 12.23
N PRO A 132 7.25 -8.53 12.75
CA PRO A 132 8.08 -9.39 11.91
C PRO A 132 7.29 -10.46 11.15
N ASP A 133 6.08 -10.82 11.61
CA ASP A 133 5.22 -11.75 10.91
C ASP A 133 4.55 -11.14 9.67
N ARG A 134 4.58 -9.81 9.53
CA ARG A 134 3.94 -9.08 8.43
C ARG A 134 4.89 -8.21 7.64
N TRP A 135 6.01 -7.79 8.24
CA TRP A 135 6.90 -6.83 7.64
C TRP A 135 8.35 -7.30 7.70
N LEU A 136 8.91 -7.56 6.52
CA LEU A 136 10.27 -8.00 6.32
C LEU A 136 11.15 -6.82 5.94
N PHE A 137 12.30 -6.71 6.59
CA PHE A 137 13.38 -5.81 6.21
C PHE A 137 14.50 -6.66 5.63
N LEU A 138 14.84 -6.46 4.36
CA LEU A 138 15.73 -7.32 3.62
C LEU A 138 17.05 -6.65 3.29
N THR A 139 18.13 -7.37 3.51
CA THR A 139 19.51 -7.03 3.16
C THR A 139 20.18 -8.18 2.41
N GLY A 140 21.34 -7.94 1.82
CA GLY A 140 22.10 -8.92 1.04
C GLY A 140 23.33 -8.28 0.43
N THR A 141 23.83 -8.77 -0.68
CA THR A 141 24.85 -8.06 -1.44
C THR A 141 24.26 -6.89 -2.22
N LYS A 142 25.06 -5.85 -2.49
CA LYS A 142 24.64 -4.71 -3.36
C LYS A 142 24.08 -5.21 -4.70
N LYS A 143 24.67 -6.24 -5.28
CA LYS A 143 24.26 -6.83 -6.56
C LYS A 143 22.86 -7.47 -6.49
N GLU A 144 22.61 -8.25 -5.44
CA GLU A 144 21.32 -8.93 -5.25
C GLU A 144 20.19 -7.92 -4.99
N ILE A 145 20.48 -6.93 -4.14
CA ILE A 145 19.51 -5.85 -3.85
C ILE A 145 19.21 -5.04 -5.12
N ALA A 146 20.24 -4.64 -5.88
CA ALA A 146 20.05 -3.90 -7.13
C ALA A 146 19.28 -4.72 -8.17
N ALA A 147 19.54 -6.02 -8.27
CA ALA A 147 18.81 -6.91 -9.19
C ALA A 147 17.31 -6.97 -8.85
N LEU A 148 16.95 -7.05 -7.57
CA LEU A 148 15.55 -7.03 -7.14
C LEU A 148 14.96 -5.62 -7.25
N ALA A 149 15.58 -4.61 -6.65
CA ALA A 149 15.05 -3.26 -6.57
C ALA A 149 14.91 -2.63 -7.96
N ILE A 150 15.99 -2.52 -8.71
CA ILE A 150 16.01 -1.83 -10.02
C ILE A 150 15.46 -2.76 -11.10
N GLY A 151 15.96 -3.98 -11.16
CA GLY A 151 15.64 -4.94 -12.22
C GLY A 151 14.17 -5.34 -12.21
N SER A 152 13.63 -5.68 -11.04
CA SER A 152 12.28 -6.22 -10.91
C SER A 152 11.24 -5.21 -10.43
N LEU A 153 11.54 -4.46 -9.36
CA LEU A 153 10.57 -3.60 -8.66
C LEU A 153 10.53 -2.17 -9.18
N LYS A 154 11.49 -1.77 -10.04
CA LYS A 154 11.62 -0.39 -10.54
C LYS A 154 11.88 0.65 -9.43
N LEU A 155 12.45 0.20 -8.32
CA LEU A 155 12.90 1.05 -7.23
C LEU A 155 14.32 1.54 -7.54
N THR A 156 14.54 2.84 -7.45
CA THR A 156 15.88 3.42 -7.68
C THR A 156 16.72 3.34 -6.41
N ALA A 157 17.98 2.93 -6.56
CA ALA A 157 18.97 2.88 -5.51
C ALA A 157 20.35 3.18 -6.14
N ILE A 158 20.74 4.46 -6.17
CA ILE A 158 22.00 4.93 -6.77
C ILE A 158 22.83 5.59 -5.67
N GLU A 159 24.06 5.10 -5.48
CA GLU A 159 25.01 5.71 -4.55
C GLU A 159 25.48 7.06 -5.11
N LYS A 160 25.36 8.12 -4.30
CA LYS A 160 25.88 9.45 -4.62
C LYS A 160 27.39 9.48 -4.48
N LYS A 161 28.06 10.08 -5.44
CA LYS A 161 29.48 10.38 -5.30
C LYS A 161 29.69 11.38 -4.16
N PRO A 162 30.87 11.36 -3.49
CA PRO A 162 31.13 12.28 -2.38
C PRO A 162 30.84 13.76 -2.69
N GLU A 163 31.13 14.20 -3.90
CA GLU A 163 30.91 15.57 -4.39
C GLU A 163 29.44 15.94 -4.65
N GLU A 164 28.57 14.94 -4.73
CA GLU A 164 27.11 15.10 -4.97
C GLU A 164 26.31 15.11 -3.67
N ARG A 165 26.96 14.91 -2.52
CA ARG A 165 26.32 14.79 -1.21
C ARG A 165 26.15 16.17 -0.57
N GLU A 166 24.93 16.50 -0.18
CA GLU A 166 24.61 17.73 0.54
C GLU A 166 25.07 17.69 2.00
N ASN A 167 25.14 16.50 2.58
CA ASN A 167 25.60 16.22 3.95
C ASN A 167 26.15 14.79 4.06
N PRO A 168 26.84 14.42 5.16
CA PRO A 168 27.42 13.09 5.33
C PRO A 168 26.43 11.92 5.28
N GLN A 169 25.14 12.14 5.57
CA GLN A 169 24.10 11.13 5.51
C GLN A 169 23.37 11.08 4.16
N ASP A 170 23.68 11.96 3.23
CA ASP A 170 23.10 11.99 1.89
C ASP A 170 23.84 11.02 0.94
N LEU A 171 23.73 9.73 1.24
CA LEU A 171 24.53 8.68 0.63
C LEU A 171 23.94 8.17 -0.69
N PHE A 172 22.62 8.22 -0.86
CA PHE A 172 21.94 7.57 -1.97
C PHE A 172 20.83 8.43 -2.55
N ILE A 173 20.68 8.35 -3.88
CA ILE A 173 19.43 8.70 -4.55
C ILE A 173 18.56 7.44 -4.48
N HIS A 174 17.44 7.51 -3.79
CA HIS A 174 16.47 6.41 -3.75
C HIS A 174 15.08 6.93 -4.09
N SER A 175 14.27 6.04 -4.66
CA SER A 175 12.90 6.38 -4.99
C SER A 175 12.03 6.50 -3.73
N THR A 176 11.20 7.53 -3.70
CA THR A 176 10.17 7.74 -2.66
C THR A 176 8.83 7.14 -3.11
N ILE A 177 8.86 5.87 -3.51
CA ILE A 177 7.69 5.17 -4.03
C ILE A 177 7.43 3.88 -3.26
N PHE A 178 6.16 3.47 -3.26
CA PHE A 178 5.72 2.14 -2.88
C PHE A 178 5.30 1.36 -4.12
N VAL A 179 5.63 0.08 -4.16
CA VAL A 179 5.21 -0.81 -5.24
C VAL A 179 4.37 -1.94 -4.70
N VAL A 180 3.39 -2.38 -5.48
CA VAL A 180 2.51 -3.48 -5.10
C VAL A 180 2.70 -4.64 -6.07
N VAL A 181 2.99 -5.80 -5.51
CA VAL A 181 3.23 -7.06 -6.23
C VAL A 181 2.12 -8.05 -5.86
N ASP A 182 1.63 -8.79 -6.85
CA ASP A 182 0.55 -9.76 -6.68
C ASP A 182 1.04 -11.16 -6.27
N LYS A 183 0.10 -12.07 -6.08
CA LYS A 183 0.34 -13.46 -5.65
C LYS A 183 1.20 -14.28 -6.61
N GLN A 184 1.27 -13.87 -7.87
CA GLN A 184 2.09 -14.50 -8.91
C GLN A 184 3.43 -13.77 -9.12
N ALA A 185 3.83 -12.94 -8.14
CA ALA A 185 5.04 -12.13 -8.20
C ALA A 185 5.08 -11.15 -9.38
N ARG A 186 3.94 -10.61 -9.81
CA ARG A 186 3.87 -9.60 -10.87
C ARG A 186 3.74 -8.22 -10.24
N LEU A 187 4.58 -7.29 -10.68
CA LEU A 187 4.46 -5.86 -10.32
C LEU A 187 3.18 -5.30 -10.94
N ARG A 188 2.29 -4.73 -10.12
CA ARG A 188 0.96 -4.31 -10.53
C ARG A 188 0.72 -2.80 -10.43
N ARG A 189 1.30 -2.15 -9.43
CA ARG A 189 1.16 -0.70 -9.25
C ARG A 189 2.38 -0.09 -8.59
N VAL A 190 2.56 1.20 -8.88
CA VAL A 190 3.55 2.07 -8.27
C VAL A 190 2.80 3.26 -7.69
N PHE A 191 3.19 3.70 -6.49
CA PHE A 191 2.60 4.83 -5.79
C PHE A 191 3.71 5.75 -5.31
N GLU A 192 3.60 7.03 -5.57
CA GLU A 192 4.48 8.02 -4.96
C GLU A 192 4.11 8.19 -3.48
N SER A 193 5.13 8.22 -2.62
CA SER A 193 4.97 8.38 -1.17
C SER A 193 5.11 9.83 -0.72
N GLU A 194 5.85 10.64 -1.51
CA GLU A 194 6.17 12.03 -1.22
C GLU A 194 6.24 12.83 -2.52
N GLY A 195 6.01 14.14 -2.43
CA GLY A 195 6.07 15.06 -3.55
C GLY A 195 5.00 16.15 -3.42
N GLU A 196 5.08 17.16 -4.27
CA GLU A 196 4.09 18.22 -4.33
C GLU A 196 2.72 17.64 -4.75
N GLY A 197 1.68 17.92 -3.98
CA GLY A 197 0.32 17.40 -4.23
C GLY A 197 0.08 15.94 -3.81
N ILE A 198 1.07 15.26 -3.24
CA ILE A 198 0.90 13.90 -2.72
C ILE A 198 0.28 13.94 -1.32
N ASP A 199 -0.92 13.37 -1.18
CA ASP A 199 -1.56 13.13 0.12
C ASP A 199 -1.24 11.71 0.60
N PRO A 200 -0.43 11.55 1.68
CA PRO A 200 -0.06 10.23 2.19
C PRO A 200 -1.25 9.38 2.63
N LYS A 201 -2.34 10.00 3.10
CA LYS A 201 -3.56 9.29 3.48
C LYS A 201 -4.26 8.71 2.27
N ARG A 202 -4.38 9.48 1.21
CA ARG A 202 -4.97 9.04 -0.06
C ARG A 202 -4.12 7.93 -0.69
N ALA A 203 -2.80 8.10 -0.74
CA ALA A 203 -1.87 7.06 -1.24
C ALA A 203 -2.03 5.75 -0.46
N ARG A 204 -2.08 5.81 0.88
CA ARG A 204 -2.34 4.64 1.74
C ARG A 204 -3.66 3.97 1.38
N ASP A 205 -4.75 4.74 1.27
CA ASP A 205 -6.08 4.19 1.03
C ASP A 205 -6.18 3.53 -0.36
N GLU A 206 -5.49 4.09 -1.36
CA GLU A 206 -5.36 3.51 -2.70
C GLU A 206 -4.50 2.23 -2.71
N ILE A 207 -3.40 2.18 -1.95
CA ILE A 207 -2.58 0.97 -1.77
C ILE A 207 -3.43 -0.13 -1.14
N LEU A 208 -4.13 0.17 -0.04
CA LEU A 208 -5.00 -0.80 0.64
C LEU A 208 -6.14 -1.30 -0.26
N ALA A 209 -6.71 -0.43 -1.09
CA ALA A 209 -7.73 -0.83 -2.07
C ALA A 209 -7.14 -1.78 -3.12
N THR A 210 -5.92 -1.49 -3.60
CA THR A 210 -5.20 -2.33 -4.55
C THR A 210 -4.86 -3.70 -3.94
N VAL A 211 -4.33 -3.72 -2.72
CA VAL A 211 -4.04 -4.97 -2.00
C VAL A 211 -5.29 -5.83 -1.88
N ARG A 212 -6.40 -5.26 -1.40
CA ARG A 212 -7.69 -5.99 -1.29
C ARG A 212 -8.20 -6.52 -2.64
N GLN A 213 -8.00 -5.77 -3.71
CA GLN A 213 -8.39 -6.19 -5.06
C GLN A 213 -7.55 -7.40 -5.50
N LEU A 214 -6.22 -7.32 -5.36
CA LEU A 214 -5.28 -8.37 -5.77
C LEU A 214 -5.40 -9.65 -4.91
N GLU A 215 -5.72 -9.53 -3.62
CA GLU A 215 -6.00 -10.68 -2.77
C GLU A 215 -7.22 -11.49 -3.24
N ARG A 216 -8.19 -10.84 -3.90
CA ARG A 216 -9.39 -11.48 -4.46
C ARG A 216 -9.20 -12.03 -5.87
N GLU A 217 -8.14 -11.66 -6.56
CA GLU A 217 -7.79 -12.27 -7.86
C GLU A 217 -7.40 -13.74 -7.65
N ARG A 218 -7.80 -14.61 -8.59
CA ARG A 218 -7.45 -16.03 -8.57
C ARG A 218 -6.09 -16.27 -9.22
#